data_41aaa8e9938b8a0ff7592d9c64f4f4ab
#
_entry.id   41aaa8e9938b8a0ff7592d9c64f4f4ab
#
_cell.length_a   1.000
_cell.length_b   1.000
_cell.length_c   1.000
_cell.angle_alpha   90.00
_cell.angle_beta   90.00
_cell.angle_gamma   90.00
#
_symmetry.space_group_name_H-M   'P 1'
#
loop_
_entity.id
_entity.type
_entity.pdbx_description
1 polymer ?
#
loop_
_entity_poly.entity_id
_entity_poly.type
_entity_poly.pdbx_seq_one_letter_code
_entity_poly.pdbx_strand_id
1 'polypeptide(L)' 'MLALDERDAGCGATCAALERYVEAELRGERSGAWFEGVAVHLSRCTACRTDHDGLVAVTKGMEG' A
#
# COMPACT_ATOMS: atom_id res chain seq x y z
N MET A 1 -10.52 14.47 18.71
CA MET A 1 -9.76 13.28 18.46
C MET A 1 -9.96 12.78 17.04
N LEU A 2 -8.93 12.32 16.43
CA LEU A 2 -9.02 11.81 15.07
C LEU A 2 -9.78 10.50 15.02
N ALA A 3 -10.69 10.43 14.08
CA ALA A 3 -11.42 9.19 13.84
C ALA A 3 -10.52 8.30 13.00
N LEU A 4 -9.94 7.29 13.62
CA LEU A 4 -9.11 6.34 12.90
C LEU A 4 -9.96 5.18 12.43
N ASP A 5 -9.80 4.82 11.18
CA ASP A 5 -10.46 3.65 10.63
C ASP A 5 -9.72 2.44 11.18
N GLU A 6 -10.44 1.50 11.79
CA GLU A 6 -9.84 0.30 12.35
C GLU A 6 -9.10 -0.53 11.31
N ARG A 7 -9.47 -0.38 10.05
CA ARG A 7 -8.82 -1.12 8.96
C ARG A 7 -7.61 -0.41 8.43
N ASP A 8 -7.38 0.82 8.85
CA ASP A 8 -6.23 1.59 8.41
C ASP A 8 -4.97 1.07 9.09
N ALA A 9 -4.00 0.63 8.29
CA ALA A 9 -2.76 0.08 8.80
C ALA A 9 -1.83 1.13 9.42
N GLY A 10 -2.03 2.39 9.08
CA GLY A 10 -1.15 3.46 9.54
C GLY A 10 0.10 3.59 8.68
N CYS A 11 0.77 4.74 8.78
CA CYS A 11 1.94 5.03 7.95
C CYS A 11 3.10 4.05 8.17
N GLY A 12 3.39 3.72 9.42
CA GLY A 12 4.49 2.82 9.72
C GLY A 12 4.30 1.43 9.12
N ALA A 13 3.14 0.85 9.35
CA ALA A 13 2.83 -0.48 8.84
C ALA A 13 2.73 -0.47 7.30
N THR A 14 2.15 0.59 6.75
CA THR A 14 2.04 0.72 5.29
C THR A 14 3.41 0.80 4.65
N CYS A 15 4.29 1.62 5.20
CA CYS A 15 5.65 1.77 4.68
C CYS A 15 6.40 0.44 4.70
N ALA A 16 6.27 -0.30 5.80
CA ALA A 16 6.94 -1.58 5.95
C ALA A 16 6.41 -2.64 5.00
N ALA A 17 5.13 -2.55 4.64
CA ALA A 17 4.49 -3.55 3.79
C ALA A 17 4.38 -3.12 2.32
N LEU A 18 4.87 -1.93 1.99
CA LEU A 18 4.62 -1.36 0.67
C LEU A 18 5.17 -2.21 -0.47
N GLU A 19 6.37 -2.73 -0.34
CA GLU A 19 6.95 -3.60 -1.37
C GLU A 19 6.11 -4.84 -1.57
N ARG A 20 5.73 -5.47 -0.47
CA ARG A 20 4.89 -6.65 -0.50
C ARG A 20 3.53 -6.34 -1.12
N TYR A 21 2.99 -5.18 -0.76
CA TYR A 21 1.70 -4.74 -1.29
C TYR A 21 1.76 -4.59 -2.81
N VAL A 22 2.78 -3.92 -3.32
CA VAL A 22 2.94 -3.72 -4.76
C VAL A 22 3.10 -5.06 -5.48
N GLU A 23 3.90 -5.96 -4.94
CA GLU A 23 4.07 -7.29 -5.53
C GLU A 23 2.76 -8.05 -5.58
N ALA A 24 2.01 -8.03 -4.48
CA ALA A 24 0.72 -8.72 -4.42
C ALA A 24 -0.26 -8.11 -5.42
N GLU A 25 -0.26 -6.79 -5.52
CA GLU A 25 -1.13 -6.08 -6.44
C GLU A 25 -0.84 -6.47 -7.88
N LEU A 26 0.43 -6.51 -8.25
CA LEU A 26 0.84 -6.85 -9.60
C LEU A 26 0.57 -8.32 -9.95
N ARG A 27 0.55 -9.18 -8.95
CA ARG A 27 0.23 -10.60 -9.13
C ARG A 27 -1.27 -10.87 -9.10
N GLY A 28 -2.05 -9.88 -8.73
CA GLY A 28 -3.48 -10.06 -8.56
C GLY A 28 -3.88 -10.72 -7.25
N GLU A 29 -2.96 -10.82 -6.31
CA GLU A 29 -3.19 -11.43 -5.01
C GLU A 29 -3.69 -10.39 -4.01
N ARG A 30 -4.84 -9.84 -4.28
CA ARG A 30 -5.42 -8.74 -3.51
C ARG A 30 -6.33 -9.24 -2.40
N SER A 31 -5.80 -9.99 -1.49
CA SER A 31 -6.58 -10.54 -0.41
C SER A 31 -5.85 -10.51 0.92
N GLY A 32 -6.61 -10.65 1.99
CA GLY A 32 -6.07 -10.64 3.33
C GLY A 32 -6.27 -9.32 4.04
N ALA A 33 -6.37 -9.40 5.36
CA ALA A 33 -6.60 -8.22 6.18
C ALA A 33 -5.46 -7.21 6.08
N TRP A 34 -4.23 -7.69 5.93
CA TRP A 34 -3.07 -6.81 5.83
C TRP A 34 -3.15 -5.97 4.55
N PHE A 35 -3.56 -6.59 3.44
CA PHE A 35 -3.68 -5.91 2.16
C PHE A 35 -4.77 -4.85 2.23
N GLU A 36 -5.91 -5.20 2.80
CA GLU A 36 -7.02 -4.28 2.94
C GLU A 36 -6.63 -3.08 3.82
N GLY A 37 -5.91 -3.32 4.92
CA GLY A 37 -5.46 -2.26 5.80
C GLY A 37 -4.55 -1.27 5.10
N VAL A 38 -3.62 -1.77 4.29
CA VAL A 38 -2.73 -0.92 3.51
C VAL A 38 -3.52 -0.14 2.46
N ALA A 39 -4.45 -0.80 1.77
CA ALA A 39 -5.27 -0.16 0.75
C ALA A 39 -6.09 1.00 1.35
N VAL A 40 -6.67 0.78 2.53
CA VAL A 40 -7.45 1.81 3.21
C VAL A 40 -6.55 3.01 3.52
N HIS A 41 -5.36 2.76 4.05
CA HIS A 41 -4.43 3.84 4.37
C HIS A 41 -4.02 4.61 3.12
N LEU A 42 -3.72 3.91 2.03
CA LEU A 42 -3.32 4.55 0.78
C LEU A 42 -4.41 5.46 0.23
N SER A 43 -5.66 5.14 0.47
CA SER A 43 -6.76 5.97 0.02
C SER A 43 -6.89 7.26 0.83
N ARG A 44 -6.24 7.32 1.99
CA ARG A 44 -6.34 8.45 2.92
C ARG A 44 -5.06 9.26 3.05
N CYS A 45 -3.93 8.71 2.68
CA CYS A 45 -2.64 9.37 2.85
C CYS A 45 -1.98 9.61 1.49
N THR A 46 -1.93 10.87 1.09
CA THR A 46 -1.34 11.23 -0.21
C THR A 46 0.15 10.90 -0.26
N ALA A 47 0.86 11.10 0.85
CA ALA A 47 2.30 10.82 0.89
C ALA A 47 2.58 9.33 0.64
N CYS A 48 1.84 8.45 1.30
CA CYS A 48 2.02 7.01 1.11
C CYS A 48 1.59 6.57 -0.28
N ARG A 49 0.56 7.20 -0.82
CA ARG A 49 0.12 6.90 -2.17
C ARG A 49 1.17 7.29 -3.20
N THR A 50 1.83 8.42 -3.00
CA THR A 50 2.91 8.85 -3.87
C THR A 50 4.06 7.84 -3.84
N ASP A 51 4.41 7.36 -2.66
CA ASP A 51 5.44 6.33 -2.52
C ASP A 51 5.03 5.05 -3.22
N HIS A 52 3.77 4.67 -3.06
CA HIS A 52 3.22 3.48 -3.73
C HIS A 52 3.34 3.61 -5.25
N ASP A 53 2.93 4.75 -5.80
CA ASP A 53 2.98 4.97 -7.24
C ASP A 53 4.42 4.93 -7.76
N GLY A 54 5.34 5.51 -7.02
CA GLY A 54 6.75 5.47 -7.38
C GLY A 54 7.29 4.05 -7.39
N LEU A 55 6.91 3.26 -6.39
CA LEU A 55 7.36 1.88 -6.28
C LEU A 55 6.78 1.02 -7.40
N VAL A 56 5.52 1.23 -7.75
CA VAL A 56 4.90 0.52 -8.87
C VAL A 56 5.65 0.84 -10.17
N ALA A 57 5.96 2.10 -10.39
CA ALA A 57 6.68 2.51 -11.60
C ALA A 57 8.06 1.86 -11.69
N VAL A 58 8.79 1.83 -10.57
CA VAL A 58 10.12 1.22 -10.52
C VAL A 58 10.02 -0.29 -10.75
N THR A 59 9.07 -0.93 -10.10
CA THR A 59 8.90 -2.38 -10.23
C THR A 59 8.56 -2.78 -11.65
N LYS A 60 7.65 -2.05 -12.27
CA LYS A 60 7.29 -2.31 -13.67
C LYS A 60 8.45 -2.02 -14.62
N GLY A 61 9.20 -0.96 -14.34
CA GLY A 61 10.36 -0.60 -15.15
C GLY A 61 11.43 -1.67 -15.12
N MET A 62 11.59 -2.36 -14.01
CA MET A 62 12.59 -3.41 -13.87
C MET A 62 12.24 -4.67 -14.65
N GLU A 63 10.98 -4.85 -14.95
CA GLU A 63 10.52 -6.02 -15.70
C GLU A 63 10.66 -5.81 -17.21
N GLY A 64 10.69 -4.57 -17.59
CA GLY A 64 10.76 -4.19 -18.99
C GLY A 64 12.12 -4.27 -19.53
#